data_990b128d814e13dcc01f79688a521a46
#
_entry.id   990b128d814e13dcc01f79688a521a46
#
_cell.length_a   1.000
_cell.length_b   1.000
_cell.length_c   1.000
_cell.angle_alpha   90.00
_cell.angle_beta   90.00
_cell.angle_gamma   90.00
#
_symmetry.space_group_name_H-M   'P 1'
#
loop_
_entity.id
_entity.type
_entity.pdbx_description
1 polymer ?
#
loop_
_entity_poly.entity_id
_entity_poly.type
_entity_poly.pdbx_seq_one_letter_code
_entity_poly.pdbx_strand_id
1 'polypeptide(L)'
;MDGVFSKKTWEHGPKCRGYRPWLADGDEVCGKEQNAVQRGASNLYFAVTESALSIPPWSDRLQEVLGDWWSSLTNLDDLSRLEDYIGFLAKGDLENILKDLEMSPADLAEAIRNRLASYGQLRTDDLRPAEYRQFVTEPGRSRTPDIDFETRREIVSPEIAPWIFRVVRAVRLREVRAIKGFTRINPPGDPDSPEVARLSKEPLEWLPAIDVRGEGIFLALNEERLSIWENRPDVIARASECEIRRQADWKERYGDDTKPLQAITPRYMLCHTLAHALMRQLTLESGYSSASLQERIYAGSGDEQMAGLLIYTATPDSDGTLGGLQRQGKTGRIEGILQRAIDAIEWCSSDPLCITDMMAAINSYSHSVCHACCLAPETSCEAFNSFLDRALLIGDGTGSGLGYFEDMLRRD
;
A
#
# COMPACT_ATOMS: atom_id res chain seq x y z
N MET A 1 33.54 -14.77 -11.24
CA MET A 1 34.46 -13.64 -11.04
C MET A 1 34.21 -13.10 -9.66
N ASP A 2 35.09 -13.42 -8.72
CA ASP A 2 35.04 -12.81 -7.39
C ASP A 2 35.65 -11.41 -7.52
N GLY A 3 34.78 -10.44 -7.76
CA GLY A 3 35.18 -9.02 -7.86
C GLY A 3 35.53 -8.44 -6.49
N VAL A 4 36.12 -7.24 -6.49
CA VAL A 4 36.49 -6.44 -5.30
C VAL A 4 35.33 -6.24 -4.31
N PHE A 5 34.10 -6.58 -4.70
CA PHE A 5 32.86 -6.44 -3.93
C PHE A 5 32.34 -7.76 -3.34
N SER A 6 33.08 -8.89 -3.47
CA SER A 6 32.66 -10.15 -2.87
C SER A 6 32.91 -10.13 -1.35
N LYS A 7 31.96 -10.66 -0.57
CA LYS A 7 32.11 -10.79 0.89
C LYS A 7 33.40 -11.53 1.30
N LYS A 8 33.96 -12.36 0.45
CA LYS A 8 35.21 -13.12 0.68
C LYS A 8 36.47 -12.27 0.62
N THR A 9 36.41 -11.06 0.04
CA THR A 9 37.58 -10.19 -0.13
C THR A 9 37.97 -9.42 1.15
N TRP A 10 37.11 -9.47 2.19
CA TRP A 10 37.25 -8.66 3.40
C TRP A 10 37.25 -9.52 4.67
N GLU A 11 38.05 -10.59 4.71
CA GLU A 11 38.15 -11.45 5.93
C GLU A 11 38.49 -10.68 7.20
N HIS A 12 39.02 -9.47 7.07
CA HIS A 12 39.32 -8.54 8.17
C HIS A 12 39.02 -7.08 7.83
N GLY A 13 37.83 -6.82 7.23
CA GLY A 13 37.41 -5.50 6.87
C GLY A 13 37.26 -4.55 8.08
N PRO A 14 37.32 -3.22 7.86
CA PRO A 14 37.13 -2.27 8.93
C PRO A 14 35.71 -2.38 9.49
N LYS A 15 35.59 -2.39 10.81
CA LYS A 15 34.29 -2.43 11.47
C LYS A 15 33.61 -1.07 11.46
N CYS A 16 32.28 -1.07 11.38
CA CYS A 16 31.49 0.14 11.46
C CYS A 16 31.64 0.79 12.85
N ARG A 17 31.93 2.08 12.87
CA ARG A 17 32.06 2.84 14.11
C ARG A 17 30.72 3.28 14.72
N GLY A 18 29.60 3.00 14.07
CA GLY A 18 28.26 3.39 14.54
C GLY A 18 27.96 4.89 14.43
N TYR A 19 28.83 5.67 13.77
CA TYR A 19 28.66 7.11 13.66
C TYR A 19 27.42 7.49 12.89
N ARG A 20 26.55 8.28 13.52
CA ARG A 20 25.29 8.81 12.97
C ARG A 20 25.35 10.34 12.98
N PRO A 21 25.92 10.98 11.93
CA PRO A 21 26.19 12.42 11.95
C PRO A 21 24.93 13.28 12.16
N TRP A 22 23.76 12.81 11.74
CA TRP A 22 22.49 13.53 11.93
C TRP A 22 21.97 13.47 13.38
N LEU A 23 22.44 12.54 14.20
CA LEU A 23 22.05 12.43 15.61
C LEU A 23 23.05 13.07 16.57
N ALA A 24 24.17 13.58 16.07
CA ALA A 24 25.28 14.13 16.86
C ALA A 24 25.76 13.18 18.00
N ASP A 25 25.55 11.86 17.86
CA ASP A 25 26.06 10.84 18.76
C ASP A 25 27.11 10.01 18.03
N GLY A 26 28.19 9.69 18.71
CA GLY A 26 29.34 9.01 18.11
C GLY A 26 29.86 7.83 18.91
N ASP A 27 29.20 7.46 20.00
CA ASP A 27 29.78 6.56 21.00
C ASP A 27 29.26 5.13 20.97
N GLU A 28 28.24 4.81 20.16
CA GLU A 28 27.79 3.44 19.98
C GLU A 28 28.56 2.73 18.88
N VAL A 29 29.45 1.84 19.25
CA VAL A 29 30.17 0.99 18.30
C VAL A 29 29.21 -0.04 17.71
N CYS A 30 28.82 0.15 16.46
CA CYS A 30 27.95 -0.79 15.73
C CYS A 30 28.57 -2.18 15.59
N GLY A 31 29.89 -2.28 15.44
CA GLY A 31 30.60 -3.55 15.35
C GLY A 31 30.36 -4.37 14.08
N LYS A 32 29.38 -4.01 13.24
CA LYS A 32 29.10 -4.69 11.97
C LYS A 32 30.24 -4.49 10.98
N GLU A 33 30.51 -5.48 10.16
CA GLU A 33 31.47 -5.38 9.07
C GLU A 33 30.99 -4.41 8.00
N GLN A 34 31.92 -3.61 7.47
CA GLN A 34 31.59 -2.70 6.38
C GLN A 34 31.46 -3.48 5.06
N ASN A 35 30.40 -3.24 4.33
CA ASN A 35 30.19 -3.78 3.01
C ASN A 35 30.52 -2.73 1.94
N ALA A 36 31.28 -3.14 0.92
CA ALA A 36 31.48 -2.32 -0.27
C ALA A 36 30.25 -2.48 -1.19
N VAL A 37 29.67 -1.35 -1.60
CA VAL A 37 28.56 -1.32 -2.54
C VAL A 37 28.92 -0.42 -3.72
N GLN A 38 28.36 -0.72 -4.89
CA GLN A 38 28.58 0.08 -6.09
C GLN A 38 27.97 1.49 -5.91
N ARG A 39 28.65 2.53 -6.38
CA ARG A 39 28.10 3.87 -6.42
C ARG A 39 26.81 3.90 -7.24
N GLY A 40 25.73 4.40 -6.65
CA GLY A 40 24.41 4.43 -7.29
C GLY A 40 23.62 3.12 -7.17
N ALA A 41 24.09 2.17 -6.35
CA ALA A 41 23.29 0.99 -6.01
C ALA A 41 22.02 1.40 -5.24
N SER A 42 20.86 0.85 -5.60
CA SER A 42 19.57 1.15 -4.98
C SER A 42 19.55 0.82 -3.48
N ASN A 43 20.32 -0.18 -3.07
CA ASN A 43 20.41 -0.64 -1.68
C ASN A 43 21.33 0.20 -0.76
N LEU A 44 21.77 1.37 -1.19
CA LEU A 44 22.50 2.30 -0.32
C LEU A 44 21.62 2.78 0.83
N TYR A 45 20.38 3.11 0.55
CA TYR A 45 19.37 3.54 1.51
C TYR A 45 17.99 3.03 1.07
N PHE A 46 17.26 2.48 2.03
CA PHE A 46 15.83 2.21 1.90
C PHE A 46 15.09 3.11 2.90
N ALA A 47 14.23 3.99 2.39
CA ALA A 47 13.37 4.77 3.26
C ALA A 47 12.34 3.86 3.93
N VAL A 48 12.20 3.98 5.23
CA VAL A 48 11.11 3.39 6.00
C VAL A 48 10.04 4.45 6.12
N THR A 49 8.97 4.27 5.39
CA THR A 49 7.87 5.23 5.31
C THR A 49 6.58 4.61 5.78
N GLU A 50 5.73 5.43 6.39
CA GLU A 50 4.32 5.15 6.58
C GLU A 50 3.51 6.10 5.72
N SER A 51 2.44 5.60 5.16
CA SER A 51 1.56 6.40 4.32
C SER A 51 0.10 6.20 4.70
N ALA A 52 -0.68 7.27 4.54
CA ALA A 52 -2.11 7.27 4.76
C ALA A 52 -2.81 7.99 3.60
N LEU A 53 -3.92 7.44 3.15
CA LEU A 53 -4.81 8.15 2.24
C LEU A 53 -5.67 9.14 3.04
N SER A 54 -5.79 10.36 2.53
CA SER A 54 -6.68 11.37 3.09
C SER A 54 -8.11 11.04 2.65
N ILE A 55 -8.79 10.23 3.45
CA ILE A 55 -10.17 9.77 3.19
C ILE A 55 -11.16 10.45 4.13
N PRO A 56 -12.45 10.61 3.72
CA PRO A 56 -13.47 11.06 4.64
C PRO A 56 -13.62 10.09 5.85
N PRO A 57 -13.83 10.60 7.08
CA PRO A 57 -13.99 12.00 7.48
C PRO A 57 -12.68 12.76 7.73
N TRP A 58 -11.53 12.20 7.38
CA TRP A 58 -10.20 12.74 7.73
C TRP A 58 -9.62 13.67 6.66
N SER A 59 -10.36 13.93 5.58
CA SER A 59 -9.94 14.94 4.61
C SER A 59 -9.91 16.34 5.26
N ASP A 60 -8.86 17.08 5.00
CA ASP A 60 -8.53 18.34 5.70
C ASP A 60 -9.48 19.50 5.41
N ARG A 61 -10.42 19.35 4.45
CA ARG A 61 -11.30 20.44 4.05
C ARG A 61 -12.04 21.09 5.21
N LEU A 62 -12.60 20.28 6.11
CA LEU A 62 -13.33 20.80 7.26
C LEU A 62 -12.41 21.60 8.18
N GLN A 63 -11.22 21.10 8.43
CA GLN A 63 -10.20 21.72 9.27
C GLN A 63 -9.58 22.95 8.59
N GLU A 64 -9.31 22.86 7.28
CA GLU A 64 -8.77 23.96 6.48
C GLU A 64 -9.75 25.14 6.41
N VAL A 65 -11.02 24.88 6.15
CA VAL A 65 -12.05 25.92 6.07
C VAL A 65 -12.37 26.53 7.43
N LEU A 66 -12.34 25.71 8.50
CA LEU A 66 -12.53 26.20 9.85
C LEU A 66 -11.31 26.96 10.37
N GLY A 67 -10.09 26.66 9.89
CA GLY A 67 -8.86 27.33 10.29
C GLY A 67 -8.71 27.38 11.82
N ASP A 68 -8.53 28.59 12.38
CA ASP A 68 -8.36 28.82 13.81
C ASP A 68 -9.57 28.39 14.64
N TRP A 69 -10.77 28.36 14.03
CA TRP A 69 -12.00 27.90 14.70
C TRP A 69 -11.97 26.41 15.03
N TRP A 70 -11.18 25.61 14.29
CA TRP A 70 -11.05 24.19 14.57
C TRP A 70 -10.67 23.95 16.03
N SER A 71 -9.60 24.57 16.49
CA SER A 71 -9.11 24.43 17.87
C SER A 71 -10.14 24.89 18.89
N SER A 72 -10.86 25.99 18.61
CA SER A 72 -11.89 26.54 19.49
C SER A 72 -13.11 25.63 19.61
N LEU A 73 -13.49 24.93 18.51
CA LEU A 73 -14.65 24.04 18.46
C LEU A 73 -14.34 22.65 19.02
N THR A 74 -13.09 22.20 18.95
CA THR A 74 -12.68 20.85 19.39
C THR A 74 -12.22 20.79 20.85
N ASN A 75 -11.80 21.91 21.41
CA ASN A 75 -11.35 22.00 22.82
C ASN A 75 -12.47 22.36 23.82
N LEU A 76 -13.74 22.19 23.42
CA LEU A 76 -14.85 22.36 24.36
C LEU A 76 -14.88 21.23 25.40
N ASP A 77 -15.07 21.61 26.67
CA ASP A 77 -15.17 20.65 27.79
C ASP A 77 -16.35 19.68 27.60
N ASP A 78 -17.41 20.11 26.91
CA ASP A 78 -18.62 19.34 26.68
C ASP A 78 -19.06 19.43 25.20
N LEU A 79 -18.75 18.40 24.45
CA LEU A 79 -19.09 18.28 23.02
C LEU A 79 -20.61 18.12 22.78
N SER A 80 -21.43 17.86 23.80
CA SER A 80 -22.88 17.82 23.63
C SER A 80 -23.44 19.21 23.31
N ARG A 81 -22.78 20.28 23.76
CA ARG A 81 -23.14 21.67 23.49
C ARG A 81 -22.55 22.25 22.22
N LEU A 82 -21.83 21.44 21.45
CA LEU A 82 -21.15 21.92 20.26
C LEU A 82 -22.12 22.52 19.23
N GLU A 83 -23.30 21.93 19.06
CA GLU A 83 -24.34 22.45 18.14
C GLU A 83 -24.86 23.81 18.58
N ASP A 84 -25.17 24.00 19.88
CA ASP A 84 -25.63 25.29 20.42
C ASP A 84 -24.55 26.36 20.26
N TYR A 85 -23.28 25.98 20.48
CA TYR A 85 -22.16 26.90 20.37
C TYR A 85 -21.92 27.31 18.91
N ILE A 86 -21.96 26.36 17.96
CA ILE A 86 -21.90 26.65 16.53
C ILE A 86 -23.10 27.51 16.10
N GLY A 87 -24.30 27.19 16.58
CA GLY A 87 -25.52 27.98 16.31
C GLY A 87 -25.46 29.41 16.81
N PHE A 88 -24.74 29.64 17.90
CA PHE A 88 -24.46 31.01 18.41
C PHE A 88 -23.49 31.74 17.47
N LEU A 89 -22.37 31.09 17.10
CA LEU A 89 -21.34 31.66 16.22
C LEU A 89 -21.82 31.80 14.77
N ALA A 90 -22.80 31.02 14.35
CA ALA A 90 -23.43 31.08 13.02
C ALA A 90 -24.15 32.40 12.73
N LYS A 91 -24.43 33.18 13.77
CA LYS A 91 -25.04 34.53 13.63
C LYS A 91 -24.00 35.63 13.39
N GLY A 92 -22.73 35.28 13.25
CA GLY A 92 -21.61 36.19 13.06
C GLY A 92 -20.43 35.52 12.36
N ASP A 93 -19.43 35.16 13.14
CA ASP A 93 -18.11 34.78 12.62
C ASP A 93 -18.09 33.50 11.76
N LEU A 94 -18.99 32.53 12.04
CA LEU A 94 -19.08 31.28 11.29
C LEU A 94 -20.10 31.30 10.14
N GLU A 95 -20.84 32.40 9.95
CA GLU A 95 -21.91 32.47 8.93
C GLU A 95 -21.39 32.18 7.53
N ASN A 96 -20.25 32.79 7.15
CA ASN A 96 -19.66 32.61 5.84
C ASN A 96 -19.08 31.19 5.68
N ILE A 97 -18.45 30.67 6.73
CA ILE A 97 -17.90 29.32 6.75
C ILE A 97 -19.00 28.27 6.56
N LEU A 98 -20.12 28.39 7.24
CA LEU A 98 -21.26 27.49 7.08
C LEU A 98 -21.86 27.56 5.67
N LYS A 99 -21.88 28.76 5.07
CA LYS A 99 -22.31 28.94 3.65
C LYS A 99 -21.34 28.28 2.70
N ASP A 100 -20.03 28.45 2.90
CA ASP A 100 -19.00 27.86 2.06
C ASP A 100 -18.96 26.32 2.16
N LEU A 101 -19.28 25.78 3.33
CA LEU A 101 -19.41 24.35 3.58
C LEU A 101 -20.79 23.80 3.16
N GLU A 102 -21.78 24.67 2.87
CA GLU A 102 -23.19 24.30 2.64
C GLU A 102 -23.76 23.42 3.77
N MET A 103 -23.35 23.70 5.02
CA MET A 103 -23.72 22.94 6.20
C MET A 103 -24.61 23.76 7.15
N SER A 104 -25.54 23.09 7.82
CA SER A 104 -26.22 23.65 8.98
C SER A 104 -25.32 23.56 10.22
N PRO A 105 -25.59 24.32 11.29
CA PRO A 105 -24.88 24.16 12.57
C PRO A 105 -24.92 22.73 13.12
N ALA A 106 -26.04 22.03 12.96
CA ALA A 106 -26.19 20.63 13.37
C ALA A 106 -25.29 19.69 12.54
N ASP A 107 -25.29 19.86 11.20
CA ASP A 107 -24.44 19.05 10.31
C ASP A 107 -22.95 19.26 10.62
N LEU A 108 -22.53 20.50 10.89
CA LEU A 108 -21.16 20.82 11.26
C LEU A 108 -20.79 20.20 12.62
N ALA A 109 -21.68 20.31 13.61
CA ALA A 109 -21.46 19.70 14.92
C ALA A 109 -21.34 18.16 14.84
N GLU A 110 -22.16 17.53 14.00
CA GLU A 110 -22.09 16.10 13.77
C GLU A 110 -20.79 15.71 13.05
N ALA A 111 -20.39 16.46 12.04
CA ALA A 111 -19.14 16.23 11.31
C ALA A 111 -17.91 16.35 12.24
N ILE A 112 -17.87 17.36 13.12
CA ILE A 112 -16.80 17.53 14.11
C ILE A 112 -16.82 16.37 15.13
N ARG A 113 -17.99 16.00 15.67
CA ARG A 113 -18.10 14.86 16.62
C ARG A 113 -17.63 13.56 15.99
N ASN A 114 -18.07 13.27 14.76
CA ASN A 114 -17.64 12.07 14.02
C ASN A 114 -16.13 12.06 13.80
N ARG A 115 -15.55 13.21 13.50
CA ARG A 115 -14.09 13.33 13.33
C ARG A 115 -13.35 13.10 14.66
N LEU A 116 -13.79 13.71 15.74
CA LEU A 116 -13.19 13.52 17.08
C LEU A 116 -13.34 12.07 17.57
N ALA A 117 -14.50 11.46 17.36
CA ALA A 117 -14.71 10.04 17.65
C ALA A 117 -13.77 9.13 16.84
N SER A 118 -13.54 9.50 15.59
CA SER A 118 -12.59 8.80 14.72
C SER A 118 -11.15 8.94 15.20
N TYR A 119 -10.72 10.10 15.70
CA TYR A 119 -9.41 10.27 16.35
C TYR A 119 -9.26 9.38 17.61
N GLY A 120 -10.32 9.19 18.37
CA GLY A 120 -10.32 8.28 19.53
C GLY A 120 -10.22 6.80 19.16
N GLN A 121 -10.70 6.43 17.97
CA GLN A 121 -10.63 5.07 17.41
C GLN A 121 -9.32 4.80 16.66
N LEU A 122 -8.59 5.84 16.24
CA LEU A 122 -7.32 5.77 15.51
C LEU A 122 -6.11 5.34 16.36
N ARG A 123 -6.32 4.65 17.45
CA ARG A 123 -5.26 3.90 18.14
C ARG A 123 -4.96 2.56 17.49
N THR A 124 -5.48 2.31 16.29
CA THR A 124 -5.11 1.16 15.47
C THR A 124 -3.95 1.57 14.56
N ASP A 125 -2.85 0.85 14.66
CA ASP A 125 -1.64 1.06 13.86
C ASP A 125 -1.86 0.77 12.37
N ASP A 126 -3.04 0.27 11.97
CA ASP A 126 -3.40 -0.02 10.58
C ASP A 126 -4.61 0.82 10.10
N LEU A 127 -4.38 1.66 9.09
CA LEU A 127 -5.42 2.48 8.45
C LEU A 127 -6.11 1.77 7.27
N ARG A 128 -5.60 0.65 6.81
CA ARG A 128 -6.12 -0.08 5.64
C ARG A 128 -7.58 -0.51 5.75
N PRO A 129 -8.09 -0.98 6.91
CA PRO A 129 -9.51 -1.31 7.04
C PRO A 129 -10.44 -0.11 6.82
N ALA A 130 -10.04 1.06 7.28
CA ALA A 130 -10.82 2.28 7.09
C ALA A 130 -10.81 2.73 5.62
N GLU A 131 -9.65 2.70 4.97
CA GLU A 131 -9.50 3.02 3.55
C GLU A 131 -10.28 2.04 2.67
N TYR A 132 -10.15 0.74 2.91
CA TYR A 132 -10.86 -0.30 2.17
C TYR A 132 -12.38 -0.08 2.23
N ARG A 133 -12.92 0.21 3.41
CA ARG A 133 -14.35 0.51 3.58
C ARG A 133 -14.82 1.69 2.73
N GLN A 134 -14.00 2.74 2.56
CA GLN A 134 -14.35 3.87 1.70
C GLN A 134 -14.48 3.47 0.22
N PHE A 135 -13.68 2.51 -0.23
CA PHE A 135 -13.79 2.02 -1.61
C PHE A 135 -14.94 1.04 -1.83
N VAL A 136 -15.25 0.19 -0.83
CA VAL A 136 -16.27 -0.85 -1.03
C VAL A 136 -17.67 -0.42 -0.62
N THR A 137 -17.81 0.56 0.27
CA THR A 137 -19.11 1.09 0.70
C THR A 137 -19.71 1.98 -0.39
N GLU A 138 -21.03 2.02 -0.47
CA GLU A 138 -21.71 2.99 -1.34
C GLU A 138 -21.34 4.41 -0.89
N PRO A 139 -20.94 5.29 -1.81
CA PRO A 139 -20.67 6.66 -1.43
C PRO A 139 -21.94 7.25 -0.82
N GLY A 140 -21.83 7.67 0.44
CA GLY A 140 -22.91 8.42 1.08
C GLY A 140 -23.27 9.61 0.20
N ARG A 141 -24.52 10.07 0.25
CA ARG A 141 -24.94 11.30 -0.42
C ARG A 141 -24.34 12.52 0.31
N SER A 142 -23.01 12.60 0.36
CA SER A 142 -22.36 13.84 0.78
C SER A 142 -22.69 14.91 -0.26
N ARG A 143 -23.35 15.97 0.17
CA ARG A 143 -23.71 17.10 -0.69
C ARG A 143 -22.50 17.93 -1.13
N THR A 144 -21.38 17.80 -0.43
CA THR A 144 -20.15 18.54 -0.72
C THR A 144 -19.08 17.60 -1.26
N PRO A 145 -18.54 17.89 -2.47
CA PRO A 145 -17.40 17.13 -2.99
C PRO A 145 -16.19 17.30 -2.06
N ASP A 146 -15.57 16.19 -1.67
CA ASP A 146 -14.29 16.22 -0.99
C ASP A 146 -13.21 16.71 -1.97
N ILE A 147 -12.35 17.63 -1.52
CA ILE A 147 -11.28 18.17 -2.37
C ILE A 147 -10.16 17.15 -2.56
N ASP A 148 -9.93 16.33 -1.55
CA ASP A 148 -8.80 15.42 -1.48
C ASP A 148 -9.14 13.98 -1.88
N PHE A 149 -10.43 13.61 -1.83
CA PHE A 149 -10.87 12.26 -2.13
C PHE A 149 -12.16 12.24 -2.94
N GLU A 150 -12.08 11.81 -4.20
CA GLU A 150 -13.22 11.60 -5.07
C GLU A 150 -13.15 10.23 -5.72
N THR A 151 -14.15 9.40 -5.50
CA THR A 151 -14.26 8.08 -6.11
C THR A 151 -15.49 7.98 -7.02
N ARG A 152 -15.38 7.13 -8.04
CA ARG A 152 -16.47 6.78 -8.94
C ARG A 152 -16.52 5.28 -9.11
N ARG A 153 -17.62 4.69 -8.67
CA ARG A 153 -17.88 3.28 -8.84
C ARG A 153 -18.23 2.99 -10.31
N GLU A 154 -17.66 1.91 -10.82
CA GLU A 154 -17.97 1.38 -12.15
C GLU A 154 -18.86 0.12 -12.04
N ILE A 155 -19.61 -0.14 -13.09
CA ILE A 155 -20.37 -1.38 -13.21
C ILE A 155 -19.41 -2.50 -13.56
N VAL A 156 -19.40 -3.55 -12.75
CA VAL A 156 -18.59 -4.75 -13.04
C VAL A 156 -19.31 -5.56 -14.12
N SER A 157 -18.65 -5.78 -15.23
CA SER A 157 -19.25 -6.53 -16.33
C SER A 157 -19.33 -8.04 -15.98
N PRO A 158 -20.28 -8.78 -16.56
CA PRO A 158 -20.37 -10.24 -16.37
C PRO A 158 -19.09 -10.99 -16.76
N GLU A 159 -18.27 -10.41 -17.61
CA GLU A 159 -17.01 -11.01 -18.09
C GLU A 159 -15.99 -11.19 -16.97
N ILE A 160 -15.91 -10.22 -16.03
CA ILE A 160 -14.95 -10.24 -14.92
C ILE A 160 -15.59 -10.45 -13.54
N ALA A 161 -16.92 -10.41 -13.46
CA ALA A 161 -17.66 -10.58 -12.20
C ALA A 161 -17.35 -11.89 -11.43
N PRO A 162 -16.98 -13.01 -12.08
CA PRO A 162 -16.56 -14.21 -11.34
C PRO A 162 -15.33 -13.98 -10.46
N TRP A 163 -14.44 -13.06 -10.80
CA TRP A 163 -13.18 -12.81 -10.09
C TRP A 163 -13.19 -11.48 -9.34
N ILE A 164 -13.86 -10.46 -9.88
CA ILE A 164 -13.86 -9.08 -9.38
C ILE A 164 -15.25 -8.71 -8.87
N PHE A 165 -15.33 -8.37 -7.61
CA PHE A 165 -16.55 -7.90 -6.98
C PHE A 165 -16.81 -6.42 -7.24
N ARG A 166 -15.76 -5.58 -7.25
CA ARG A 166 -15.89 -4.14 -7.36
C ARG A 166 -14.74 -3.50 -8.11
N VAL A 167 -15.10 -2.49 -8.90
CA VAL A 167 -14.16 -1.59 -9.57
C VAL A 167 -14.51 -0.16 -9.18
N VAL A 168 -13.53 0.58 -8.68
CA VAL A 168 -13.68 1.99 -8.28
C VAL A 168 -12.54 2.81 -8.88
N ARG A 169 -12.91 3.89 -9.55
CA ARG A 169 -11.94 4.89 -9.99
C ARG A 169 -11.73 5.91 -8.88
N ALA A 170 -10.54 6.04 -8.36
CA ALA A 170 -10.13 7.16 -7.55
C ALA A 170 -9.77 8.30 -8.51
N VAL A 171 -10.71 9.24 -8.70
CA VAL A 171 -10.55 10.38 -9.61
C VAL A 171 -9.58 11.40 -9.02
N ARG A 172 -9.64 11.54 -7.70
CA ARG A 172 -8.68 12.27 -6.87
C ARG A 172 -8.42 11.49 -5.60
N LEU A 173 -7.17 11.42 -5.24
CA LEU A 173 -6.72 10.96 -3.95
C LEU A 173 -5.53 11.82 -3.49
N ARG A 174 -5.42 11.98 -2.19
CA ARG A 174 -4.28 12.58 -1.53
C ARG A 174 -3.67 11.56 -0.62
N GLU A 175 -2.37 11.40 -0.70
CA GLU A 175 -1.58 10.57 0.19
C GLU A 175 -0.64 11.46 0.99
N VAL A 176 -0.59 11.24 2.29
CA VAL A 176 0.45 11.78 3.17
C VAL A 176 1.44 10.66 3.44
N ARG A 177 2.70 10.85 3.06
CA ARG A 177 3.77 9.88 3.25
C ARG A 177 4.82 10.45 4.21
N ALA A 178 4.92 9.85 5.38
CA ALA A 178 5.87 10.22 6.42
C ALA A 178 7.06 9.27 6.43
N ILE A 179 8.26 9.80 6.66
CA ILE A 179 9.47 9.01 6.86
C ILE A 179 9.66 8.75 8.36
N LYS A 180 9.78 7.48 8.75
CA LYS A 180 10.09 7.04 10.13
C LYS A 180 11.59 6.87 10.36
N GLY A 181 12.30 6.49 9.31
CA GLY A 181 13.72 6.20 9.36
C GLY A 181 14.22 5.63 8.05
N PHE A 182 15.31 4.91 8.11
CA PHE A 182 15.85 4.24 6.93
C PHE A 182 16.70 3.02 7.31
N THR A 183 16.81 2.09 6.38
CA THR A 183 17.76 0.97 6.46
C THR A 183 18.83 1.09 5.37
N ARG A 184 19.85 0.26 5.45
CA ARG A 184 20.92 0.18 4.45
C ARG A 184 21.21 -1.26 4.11
N ILE A 185 21.56 -1.51 2.86
CA ILE A 185 21.95 -2.82 2.32
C ILE A 185 20.77 -3.79 2.19
N ASN A 186 20.00 -3.96 3.25
CA ASN A 186 18.80 -4.79 3.23
C ASN A 186 17.55 -3.91 3.28
N PRO A 187 16.50 -4.24 2.52
CA PRO A 187 15.22 -3.56 2.64
C PRO A 187 14.67 -3.73 4.07
N PRO A 188 13.85 -2.80 4.54
CA PRO A 188 13.23 -2.92 5.85
C PRO A 188 12.31 -4.13 5.89
N GLY A 189 12.53 -5.01 6.88
CA GLY A 189 11.62 -6.14 7.10
C GLY A 189 10.36 -5.70 7.84
N ASP A 190 10.50 -4.71 8.71
CA ASP A 190 9.45 -4.14 9.55
C ASP A 190 9.84 -2.69 9.89
N PRO A 191 8.91 -1.71 9.82
CA PRO A 191 9.17 -0.33 10.18
C PRO A 191 9.70 -0.11 11.61
N ASP A 192 9.37 -1.00 12.52
CA ASP A 192 9.79 -0.94 13.92
C ASP A 192 11.00 -1.82 14.23
N SER A 193 11.62 -2.41 13.20
CA SER A 193 12.78 -3.26 13.40
C SER A 193 13.97 -2.49 13.99
N PRO A 194 14.83 -3.14 14.82
CA PRO A 194 16.04 -2.51 15.38
C PRO A 194 17.03 -2.04 14.32
N GLU A 195 16.92 -2.50 13.09
CA GLU A 195 17.79 -2.08 11.97
C GLU A 195 17.40 -0.74 11.37
N VAL A 196 16.21 -0.23 11.67
CA VAL A 196 15.76 1.07 11.20
C VAL A 196 16.55 2.17 11.92
N ALA A 197 17.31 2.94 11.17
CA ALA A 197 18.01 4.09 11.70
C ALA A 197 17.00 5.21 11.98
N ARG A 198 16.89 5.58 13.24
CA ARG A 198 15.96 6.64 13.70
C ARG A 198 16.39 8.01 13.18
N LEU A 199 15.41 8.88 12.97
CA LEU A 199 15.64 10.26 12.52
C LEU A 199 16.09 11.18 13.68
N SER A 200 15.76 10.83 14.93
CA SER A 200 16.07 11.60 16.14
C SER A 200 16.49 10.68 17.29
N LYS A 201 17.24 11.24 18.24
CA LYS A 201 17.58 10.57 19.51
C LYS A 201 16.36 10.39 20.39
N GLU A 202 15.59 11.43 20.53
CA GLU A 202 14.37 11.45 21.33
C GLU A 202 13.17 11.08 20.43
N PRO A 203 12.13 10.47 20.99
CA PRO A 203 10.88 10.28 20.28
C PRO A 203 10.35 11.62 19.76
N LEU A 204 9.96 11.66 18.49
CA LEU A 204 9.37 12.84 17.88
C LEU A 204 7.85 12.74 17.96
N GLU A 205 7.21 13.85 18.28
CA GLU A 205 5.74 14.01 18.19
C GLU A 205 5.31 14.35 16.74
N TRP A 206 6.25 14.47 15.83
CA TRP A 206 6.04 14.77 14.42
C TRP A 206 7.05 14.01 13.54
N LEU A 207 6.69 13.75 12.31
CA LEU A 207 7.56 13.15 11.30
C LEU A 207 7.65 14.05 10.07
N PRO A 208 8.82 14.10 9.40
CA PRO A 208 8.89 14.70 8.07
C PRO A 208 7.97 13.95 7.12
N ALA A 209 7.13 14.67 6.41
CA ALA A 209 6.17 14.07 5.49
C ALA A 209 6.09 14.87 4.19
N ILE A 210 5.66 14.21 3.14
CA ILE A 210 5.27 14.82 1.87
C ILE A 210 3.79 14.59 1.63
N ASP A 211 3.17 15.55 0.98
CA ASP A 211 1.80 15.51 0.51
C ASP A 211 1.83 15.25 -1.00
N VAL A 212 1.16 14.20 -1.44
CA VAL A 212 1.13 13.78 -2.83
C VAL A 212 -0.30 13.62 -3.27
N ARG A 213 -0.64 14.21 -4.42
CA ARG A 213 -1.95 14.09 -5.04
C ARG A 213 -1.86 13.21 -6.27
N GLY A 214 -2.90 12.40 -6.48
CA GLY A 214 -2.92 11.43 -7.57
C GLY A 214 -4.32 10.98 -7.97
N GLU A 215 -4.33 9.98 -8.80
CA GLU A 215 -5.51 9.27 -9.28
C GLU A 215 -5.22 7.76 -9.26
N GLY A 216 -6.27 6.92 -9.28
CA GLY A 216 -6.04 5.49 -9.22
C GLY A 216 -7.22 4.63 -9.64
N ILE A 217 -6.99 3.32 -9.57
CA ILE A 217 -7.98 2.27 -9.80
C ILE A 217 -7.92 1.31 -8.62
N PHE A 218 -9.06 1.16 -7.95
CA PHE A 218 -9.23 0.17 -6.91
C PHE A 218 -10.02 -1.01 -7.44
N LEU A 219 -9.56 -2.22 -7.12
CA LEU A 219 -10.24 -3.47 -7.41
C LEU A 219 -10.44 -4.27 -6.12
N ALA A 220 -11.66 -4.77 -5.90
CA ALA A 220 -11.90 -5.78 -4.88
C ALA A 220 -12.24 -7.11 -5.53
N LEU A 221 -11.63 -8.19 -5.03
CA LEU A 221 -11.86 -9.54 -5.50
C LEU A 221 -13.23 -10.06 -5.05
N ASN A 222 -13.73 -11.07 -5.76
CA ASN A 222 -14.93 -11.79 -5.37
C ASN A 222 -14.63 -12.68 -4.16
N GLU A 223 -15.12 -12.29 -3.00
CA GLU A 223 -14.82 -12.92 -1.72
C GLU A 223 -15.34 -14.37 -1.64
N GLU A 224 -16.49 -14.65 -2.25
CA GLU A 224 -17.08 -15.99 -2.26
C GLU A 224 -16.17 -16.98 -3.01
N ARG A 225 -15.67 -16.58 -4.18
CA ARG A 225 -14.68 -17.35 -4.93
C ARG A 225 -13.34 -17.43 -4.19
N LEU A 226 -12.88 -16.30 -3.65
CA LEU A 226 -11.59 -16.19 -2.97
C LEU A 226 -11.52 -17.12 -1.77
N SER A 227 -12.55 -17.14 -0.91
CA SER A 227 -12.56 -17.99 0.28
C SER A 227 -12.54 -19.48 -0.06
N ILE A 228 -13.16 -19.89 -1.17
CA ILE A 228 -13.06 -21.29 -1.64
C ILE A 228 -11.63 -21.60 -2.10
N TRP A 229 -11.04 -20.70 -2.89
CA TRP A 229 -9.72 -20.88 -3.48
C TRP A 229 -8.59 -20.85 -2.42
N GLU A 230 -8.60 -19.87 -1.52
CA GLU A 230 -7.52 -19.70 -0.54
C GLU A 230 -7.47 -20.81 0.52
N ASN A 231 -8.57 -21.56 0.72
CA ASN A 231 -8.64 -22.71 1.63
C ASN A 231 -8.19 -24.03 0.98
N ARG A 232 -7.75 -24.02 -0.27
CA ARG A 232 -7.18 -25.20 -0.92
C ARG A 232 -5.83 -25.56 -0.31
N PRO A 233 -5.56 -26.87 -0.07
CA PRO A 233 -4.31 -27.30 0.55
C PRO A 233 -3.05 -26.91 -0.22
N ASP A 234 -3.09 -26.95 -1.55
CA ASP A 234 -1.97 -26.56 -2.44
C ASP A 234 -1.68 -25.06 -2.39
N VAL A 235 -2.73 -24.22 -2.33
CA VAL A 235 -2.64 -22.78 -2.20
C VAL A 235 -2.06 -22.38 -0.82
N ILE A 236 -2.59 -23.00 0.25
CA ILE A 236 -2.09 -22.79 1.62
C ILE A 236 -0.62 -23.19 1.72
N ALA A 237 -0.24 -24.32 1.14
CA ALA A 237 1.14 -24.80 1.20
C ALA A 237 2.13 -23.79 0.64
N ARG A 238 1.83 -23.16 -0.52
CA ARG A 238 2.71 -22.17 -1.14
C ARG A 238 2.88 -20.92 -0.29
N ALA A 239 1.81 -20.37 0.24
CA ALA A 239 1.90 -19.21 1.14
C ALA A 239 2.64 -19.54 2.45
N SER A 240 2.37 -20.72 3.02
CA SER A 240 3.01 -21.19 4.24
C SER A 240 4.51 -21.37 4.06
N GLU A 241 4.97 -21.79 2.90
CA GLU A 241 6.40 -21.94 2.60
C GLU A 241 7.14 -20.61 2.62
N CYS A 242 6.55 -19.54 2.06
CA CYS A 242 7.08 -18.19 2.14
C CYS A 242 7.10 -17.69 3.59
N GLU A 243 6.03 -17.90 4.34
CA GLU A 243 5.91 -17.48 5.72
C GLU A 243 6.93 -18.19 6.63
N ILE A 244 7.13 -19.50 6.45
CA ILE A 244 8.12 -20.26 7.22
C ILE A 244 9.54 -19.73 6.96
N ARG A 245 9.89 -19.49 5.68
CA ARG A 245 11.22 -18.91 5.33
C ARG A 245 11.38 -17.52 5.97
N ARG A 246 10.36 -16.67 5.88
CA ARG A 246 10.39 -15.33 6.48
C ARG A 246 10.56 -15.38 7.99
N GLN A 247 9.81 -16.24 8.67
CA GLN A 247 9.91 -16.39 10.13
C GLN A 247 11.29 -16.91 10.54
N ALA A 248 11.87 -17.83 9.78
CA ALA A 248 13.22 -18.34 10.06
C ALA A 248 14.29 -17.23 9.93
N ASP A 249 14.23 -16.44 8.85
CA ASP A 249 15.14 -15.32 8.64
C ASP A 249 14.91 -14.20 9.67
N TRP A 250 13.65 -13.96 10.04
CA TRP A 250 13.31 -12.99 11.09
C TRP A 250 13.92 -13.40 12.44
N LYS A 251 13.73 -14.66 12.81
CA LYS A 251 14.30 -15.23 14.03
C LYS A 251 15.83 -15.17 14.04
N GLU A 252 16.48 -15.44 12.91
CA GLU A 252 17.94 -15.33 12.79
C GLU A 252 18.43 -13.89 12.98
N ARG A 253 17.66 -12.88 12.47
CA ARG A 253 18.05 -11.48 12.54
C ARG A 253 17.73 -10.80 13.86
N TYR A 254 16.56 -11.10 14.45
CA TYR A 254 15.97 -10.34 15.57
C TYR A 254 15.73 -11.17 16.83
N GLY A 255 15.98 -12.49 16.78
CA GLY A 255 15.74 -13.40 17.91
C GLY A 255 14.31 -13.91 18.01
N ASP A 256 14.04 -14.72 19.03
CA ASP A 256 12.76 -15.41 19.24
C ASP A 256 11.65 -14.52 19.83
N ASP A 257 12.02 -13.38 20.42
CA ASP A 257 11.10 -12.52 21.18
C ASP A 257 10.26 -11.60 20.32
N THR A 258 10.53 -11.54 19.02
CA THR A 258 9.83 -10.67 18.06
C THR A 258 9.23 -11.47 16.93
N LYS A 259 8.13 -10.97 16.34
CA LYS A 259 7.47 -11.56 15.18
C LYS A 259 7.17 -10.48 14.16
N PRO A 260 7.14 -10.82 12.85
CA PRO A 260 6.65 -9.91 11.84
C PRO A 260 5.20 -9.50 12.14
N LEU A 261 4.86 -8.23 11.92
CA LEU A 261 3.53 -7.68 12.21
C LEU A 261 2.42 -8.31 11.39
N GLN A 262 2.67 -8.59 10.12
CA GLN A 262 1.66 -9.10 9.19
C GLN A 262 2.01 -10.52 8.74
N ALA A 263 1.07 -11.45 8.84
CA ALA A 263 1.21 -12.81 8.30
C ALA A 263 1.06 -12.80 6.77
N ILE A 264 1.85 -13.62 6.07
CA ILE A 264 1.72 -13.83 4.63
C ILE A 264 0.64 -14.87 4.38
N THR A 265 -0.44 -14.42 3.75
CA THR A 265 -1.60 -15.25 3.43
C THR A 265 -1.74 -15.45 1.93
N PRO A 266 -2.45 -16.50 1.46
CA PRO A 266 -2.74 -16.66 0.04
C PRO A 266 -3.39 -15.43 -0.60
N ARG A 267 -4.36 -14.80 0.09
CA ARG A 267 -5.03 -13.59 -0.43
C ARG A 267 -4.09 -12.40 -0.55
N TYR A 268 -3.13 -12.24 0.38
CA TYR A 268 -2.12 -11.19 0.27
C TYR A 268 -1.25 -11.41 -0.96
N MET A 269 -0.70 -12.62 -1.13
CA MET A 269 0.15 -12.95 -2.28
C MET A 269 -0.61 -12.80 -3.60
N LEU A 270 -1.87 -13.21 -3.64
CA LEU A 270 -2.73 -13.06 -4.82
C LEU A 270 -2.95 -11.59 -5.18
N CYS A 271 -3.41 -10.77 -4.23
CA CYS A 271 -3.67 -9.34 -4.46
C CYS A 271 -2.39 -8.61 -4.87
N HIS A 272 -1.28 -8.90 -4.22
CA HIS A 272 0.02 -8.29 -4.49
C HIS A 272 0.54 -8.67 -5.88
N THR A 273 0.50 -9.97 -6.24
CA THR A 273 0.95 -10.41 -7.56
C THR A 273 0.04 -9.87 -8.68
N LEU A 274 -1.28 -9.79 -8.44
CA LEU A 274 -2.22 -9.16 -9.36
C LEU A 274 -1.94 -7.66 -9.53
N ALA A 275 -1.58 -6.95 -8.47
CA ALA A 275 -1.21 -5.55 -8.56
C ALA A 275 -0.01 -5.34 -9.47
N HIS A 276 1.03 -6.18 -9.34
CA HIS A 276 2.20 -6.14 -10.22
C HIS A 276 1.87 -6.43 -11.67
N ALA A 277 1.04 -7.46 -11.95
CA ALA A 277 0.58 -7.78 -13.31
C ALA A 277 -0.17 -6.58 -13.92
N LEU A 278 -1.08 -5.99 -13.16
CA LEU A 278 -1.85 -4.84 -13.60
C LEU A 278 -1.00 -3.58 -13.77
N MET A 279 -0.05 -3.29 -12.87
CA MET A 279 0.86 -2.15 -13.02
C MET A 279 1.65 -2.22 -14.32
N ARG A 280 2.15 -3.41 -14.70
CA ARG A 280 2.84 -3.62 -15.98
C ARG A 280 1.94 -3.30 -17.17
N GLN A 281 0.71 -3.83 -17.16
CA GLN A 281 -0.23 -3.59 -18.25
C GLN A 281 -0.69 -2.13 -18.30
N LEU A 282 -0.99 -1.52 -17.14
CA LEU A 282 -1.40 -0.12 -17.06
C LEU A 282 -0.32 0.85 -17.53
N THR A 283 0.96 0.54 -17.30
CA THR A 283 2.09 1.30 -17.87
C THR A 283 1.99 1.38 -19.39
N LEU A 284 1.65 0.28 -20.06
CA LEU A 284 1.48 0.25 -21.52
C LEU A 284 0.24 1.02 -21.98
N GLU A 285 -0.86 0.95 -21.23
CA GLU A 285 -2.16 1.53 -21.62
C GLU A 285 -2.29 3.02 -21.29
N SER A 286 -1.67 3.48 -20.22
CA SER A 286 -1.83 4.85 -19.72
C SER A 286 -0.67 5.78 -20.08
N GLY A 287 0.49 5.21 -20.46
CA GLY A 287 1.69 5.98 -20.75
C GLY A 287 2.47 6.47 -19.52
N TYR A 288 2.04 6.10 -18.30
CA TYR A 288 2.83 6.36 -17.09
C TYR A 288 4.05 5.43 -17.03
N SER A 289 5.13 5.89 -16.44
CA SER A 289 6.25 5.01 -16.14
C SER A 289 5.89 4.06 -14.99
N SER A 290 6.45 2.86 -14.97
CA SER A 290 6.23 1.92 -13.87
C SER A 290 6.66 2.51 -12.50
N ALA A 291 7.69 3.36 -12.49
CA ALA A 291 8.17 4.01 -11.27
C ALA A 291 7.25 5.14 -10.74
N SER A 292 6.30 5.62 -11.56
CA SER A 292 5.32 6.62 -11.16
C SER A 292 4.01 6.02 -10.63
N LEU A 293 3.85 4.70 -10.77
CA LEU A 293 2.74 3.96 -10.20
C LEU A 293 3.12 3.42 -8.82
N GLN A 294 2.16 3.41 -7.93
CA GLN A 294 2.25 2.83 -6.60
C GLN A 294 1.14 1.79 -6.43
N GLU A 295 1.40 0.81 -5.60
CA GLU A 295 0.37 -0.11 -5.15
C GLU A 295 0.02 0.10 -3.68
N ARG A 296 -1.18 -0.32 -3.30
CA ARG A 296 -1.61 -0.43 -1.92
C ARG A 296 -2.49 -1.67 -1.79
N ILE A 297 -2.05 -2.61 -0.95
CA ILE A 297 -2.67 -3.93 -0.84
C ILE A 297 -3.59 -3.96 0.39
N TYR A 298 -4.80 -4.42 0.18
CA TYR A 298 -5.82 -4.62 1.21
C TYR A 298 -6.10 -6.12 1.31
N ALA A 299 -5.45 -6.77 2.25
CA ALA A 299 -5.62 -8.20 2.49
C ALA A 299 -5.74 -8.45 4.00
N GLY A 300 -6.93 -8.78 4.42
CA GLY A 300 -7.26 -9.06 5.82
C GLY A 300 -8.21 -10.22 5.94
N SER A 301 -8.31 -10.80 7.12
CA SER A 301 -9.20 -11.93 7.43
C SER A 301 -9.91 -11.72 8.77
N GLY A 302 -10.94 -12.49 9.05
CA GLY A 302 -11.73 -12.36 10.27
C GLY A 302 -12.59 -11.10 10.28
N ASP A 303 -12.56 -10.34 11.37
CA ASP A 303 -13.39 -9.16 11.57
C ASP A 303 -13.01 -7.99 10.64
N GLU A 304 -11.78 -7.99 10.11
CA GLU A 304 -11.26 -7.00 9.16
C GLU A 304 -11.03 -7.62 7.77
N GLN A 305 -12.03 -8.31 7.27
CA GLN A 305 -11.97 -8.98 5.98
C GLN A 305 -11.78 -7.98 4.84
N MET A 306 -10.68 -8.11 4.13
CA MET A 306 -10.32 -7.28 2.98
C MET A 306 -9.72 -8.16 1.88
N ALA A 307 -10.08 -7.91 0.64
CA ALA A 307 -9.51 -8.58 -0.53
C ALA A 307 -9.50 -7.60 -1.71
N GLY A 308 -8.47 -6.79 -1.81
CA GLY A 308 -8.41 -5.79 -2.88
C GLY A 308 -7.04 -5.16 -3.02
N LEU A 309 -6.93 -4.31 -4.02
CA LEU A 309 -5.73 -3.54 -4.33
C LEU A 309 -6.11 -2.18 -4.91
N LEU A 310 -5.27 -1.20 -4.67
CA LEU A 310 -5.31 0.10 -5.31
C LEU A 310 -4.01 0.31 -6.07
N ILE A 311 -4.10 0.65 -7.35
CA ILE A 311 -2.96 1.13 -8.15
C ILE A 311 -3.20 2.61 -8.39
N TYR A 312 -2.22 3.45 -8.05
CA TYR A 312 -2.38 4.89 -8.11
C TYR A 312 -1.08 5.60 -8.49
N THR A 313 -1.23 6.84 -8.96
CA THR A 313 -0.10 7.74 -9.16
C THR A 313 0.18 8.51 -7.88
N ALA A 314 1.44 8.65 -7.53
CA ALA A 314 1.89 9.36 -6.33
C ALA A 314 3.13 10.20 -6.65
N THR A 315 3.01 11.10 -7.63
CA THR A 315 4.09 12.02 -8.00
C THR A 315 3.67 13.46 -7.77
N PRO A 316 4.52 14.28 -7.12
CA PRO A 316 4.20 15.70 -6.86
C PRO A 316 3.94 16.51 -8.12
N ASP A 317 4.49 16.08 -9.26
CA ASP A 317 4.47 16.81 -10.54
C ASP A 317 3.26 16.49 -11.42
N SER A 318 2.29 15.70 -10.94
CA SER A 318 1.18 15.21 -11.77
C SER A 318 -0.02 16.17 -11.91
N ASP A 319 0.02 17.35 -11.33
CA ASP A 319 -1.09 18.32 -11.34
C ASP A 319 -1.58 18.71 -12.75
N GLY A 320 -0.82 18.44 -13.80
CA GLY A 320 -1.17 18.77 -15.17
C GLY A 320 -1.77 17.64 -16.00
N THR A 321 -1.73 16.37 -15.55
CA THR A 321 -2.04 15.20 -16.39
C THR A 321 -3.03 14.21 -15.79
N LEU A 322 -3.74 14.58 -14.72
CA LEU A 322 -4.74 13.71 -14.09
C LEU A 322 -5.83 13.28 -15.08
N GLY A 323 -6.17 12.02 -15.06
CA GLY A 323 -7.21 11.40 -15.87
C GLY A 323 -6.74 10.27 -16.80
N GLY A 324 -5.43 10.05 -16.94
CA GLY A 324 -4.87 8.97 -17.75
C GLY A 324 -5.10 7.60 -17.13
N LEU A 325 -4.70 7.43 -15.86
CA LEU A 325 -4.78 6.16 -15.13
C LEU A 325 -6.23 5.80 -14.76
N GLN A 326 -6.94 6.68 -14.06
CA GLN A 326 -8.29 6.35 -13.58
C GLN A 326 -9.28 6.06 -14.72
N ARG A 327 -9.07 6.62 -15.93
CA ARG A 327 -9.90 6.32 -17.09
C ARG A 327 -9.78 4.87 -17.56
N GLN A 328 -8.69 4.21 -17.27
CA GLN A 328 -8.49 2.80 -17.59
C GLN A 328 -9.37 1.89 -16.71
N GLY A 329 -9.79 2.37 -15.53
CA GLY A 329 -10.76 1.70 -14.66
C GLY A 329 -12.22 1.75 -15.13
N LYS A 330 -12.56 2.44 -16.25
CA LYS A 330 -13.92 2.49 -16.76
C LYS A 330 -14.40 1.14 -17.25
N THR A 331 -15.68 0.85 -17.02
CA THR A 331 -16.41 -0.26 -17.65
C THR A 331 -16.19 -0.24 -19.17
N GLY A 332 -15.91 -1.39 -19.75
CA GLY A 332 -15.54 -1.55 -21.17
C GLY A 332 -14.04 -1.35 -21.46
N ARG A 333 -13.23 -0.98 -20.46
CA ARG A 333 -11.77 -0.91 -20.58
C ARG A 333 -11.06 -1.83 -19.61
N ILE A 334 -11.48 -1.80 -18.34
CA ILE A 334 -10.81 -2.55 -17.27
C ILE A 334 -10.84 -4.06 -17.53
N GLU A 335 -11.90 -4.56 -18.18
CA GLU A 335 -12.04 -5.96 -18.54
C GLU A 335 -10.91 -6.42 -19.45
N GLY A 336 -10.70 -5.68 -20.54
CA GLY A 336 -9.61 -5.99 -21.49
C GLY A 336 -8.21 -5.79 -20.88
N ILE A 337 -8.06 -4.84 -19.95
CA ILE A 337 -6.80 -4.61 -19.25
C ILE A 337 -6.49 -5.78 -18.32
N LEU A 338 -7.49 -6.22 -17.53
CA LEU A 338 -7.35 -7.39 -16.66
C LEU A 338 -6.99 -8.64 -17.46
N GLN A 339 -7.73 -8.90 -18.55
CA GLN A 339 -7.45 -10.04 -19.43
C GLN A 339 -6.00 -10.00 -19.94
N ARG A 340 -5.59 -8.88 -20.55
CA ARG A 340 -4.22 -8.73 -21.06
C ARG A 340 -3.14 -8.81 -19.96
N ALA A 341 -3.44 -8.34 -18.75
CA ALA A 341 -2.50 -8.47 -17.64
C ALA A 341 -2.28 -9.94 -17.25
N ILE A 342 -3.35 -10.72 -17.22
CA ILE A 342 -3.29 -12.16 -16.93
C ILE A 342 -2.61 -12.91 -18.08
N ASP A 343 -2.97 -12.63 -19.34
CA ASP A 343 -2.35 -13.24 -20.52
C ASP A 343 -0.85 -12.95 -20.60
N ALA A 344 -0.46 -11.71 -20.28
CA ALA A 344 0.94 -11.27 -20.35
C ALA A 344 1.86 -11.97 -19.35
N ILE A 345 1.33 -12.49 -18.25
CA ILE A 345 2.13 -13.22 -17.25
C ILE A 345 1.97 -14.74 -17.35
N GLU A 346 1.13 -15.24 -18.24
CA GLU A 346 0.98 -16.67 -18.49
C GLU A 346 2.30 -17.32 -18.87
N TRP A 347 3.10 -16.61 -19.66
CA TRP A 347 4.41 -17.08 -20.10
C TRP A 347 5.53 -16.13 -19.66
N CYS A 348 6.66 -16.69 -19.31
CA CYS A 348 7.87 -15.95 -18.98
C CYS A 348 9.04 -16.44 -19.83
N SER A 349 9.89 -15.52 -20.33
CA SER A 349 11.09 -15.87 -21.08
C SER A 349 12.08 -16.76 -20.32
N SER A 350 11.93 -16.86 -19.00
CA SER A 350 12.73 -17.72 -18.12
C SER A 350 12.06 -19.06 -17.80
N ASP A 351 10.89 -19.36 -18.39
CA ASP A 351 10.25 -20.67 -18.21
C ASP A 351 11.01 -21.79 -18.93
N PRO A 352 11.04 -23.02 -18.42
CA PRO A 352 10.30 -23.48 -17.24
C PRO A 352 10.94 -23.14 -15.89
N LEU A 353 12.15 -22.60 -15.83
CA LEU A 353 12.86 -22.35 -14.57
C LEU A 353 12.12 -21.38 -13.64
N CYS A 354 11.42 -20.40 -14.23
CA CYS A 354 10.66 -19.43 -13.44
C CYS A 354 9.39 -20.05 -12.85
N ILE A 355 8.57 -20.74 -13.65
CA ILE A 355 7.29 -21.31 -13.17
C ILE A 355 7.51 -22.49 -12.20
N THR A 356 8.58 -23.26 -12.38
CA THR A 356 8.93 -24.38 -11.50
C THR A 356 9.70 -23.95 -10.25
N ASP A 357 9.83 -22.64 -10.03
CA ASP A 357 10.48 -22.07 -8.86
C ASP A 357 11.98 -22.35 -8.69
N MET A 358 12.62 -22.85 -9.73
CA MET A 358 14.06 -23.13 -9.72
C MET A 358 14.93 -21.86 -9.67
N MET A 359 14.32 -20.67 -9.87
CA MET A 359 14.96 -19.36 -9.76
C MET A 359 14.67 -18.63 -8.45
N ALA A 360 14.03 -19.26 -7.48
CA ALA A 360 13.63 -18.68 -6.20
C ALA A 360 14.78 -18.09 -5.36
N ALA A 361 16.02 -18.33 -5.75
CA ALA A 361 17.19 -17.72 -5.14
C ALA A 361 17.28 -16.18 -5.30
N ILE A 362 16.45 -15.56 -6.16
CA ILE A 362 16.49 -14.10 -6.39
C ILE A 362 15.74 -13.35 -5.27
N ASN A 363 14.67 -13.94 -4.74
CA ASN A 363 13.94 -13.39 -3.60
C ASN A 363 13.45 -14.55 -2.74
N SER A 364 13.98 -14.68 -1.53
CA SER A 364 13.73 -15.82 -0.64
C SER A 364 12.28 -16.01 -0.20
N TYR A 365 11.43 -15.00 -0.42
CA TYR A 365 10.04 -15.00 0.04
C TYR A 365 9.00 -14.94 -1.10
N SER A 366 9.42 -15.22 -2.32
CA SER A 366 8.54 -15.25 -3.49
C SER A 366 8.64 -16.58 -4.23
N HIS A 367 7.63 -16.93 -5.01
CA HIS A 367 7.58 -18.11 -5.87
C HIS A 367 7.31 -17.73 -7.33
N SER A 368 7.84 -18.49 -8.25
CA SER A 368 7.50 -18.44 -9.69
C SER A 368 7.54 -17.04 -10.33
N VAL A 369 8.40 -16.14 -9.83
CA VAL A 369 8.54 -14.77 -10.35
C VAL A 369 9.98 -14.42 -10.64
N CYS A 370 10.19 -13.53 -11.63
CA CYS A 370 11.49 -12.96 -11.95
C CYS A 370 11.34 -11.57 -12.57
N HIS A 371 12.48 -10.91 -12.84
CA HIS A 371 12.50 -9.58 -13.47
C HIS A 371 11.76 -9.51 -14.81
N ALA A 372 11.73 -10.62 -15.56
CA ALA A 372 11.09 -10.65 -16.87
C ALA A 372 9.57 -10.65 -16.78
N CYS A 373 8.97 -11.28 -15.74
CA CYS A 373 7.52 -11.48 -15.69
C CYS A 373 6.77 -10.57 -14.69
N CYS A 374 7.29 -10.34 -13.49
CA CYS A 374 6.43 -9.79 -12.45
C CYS A 374 7.06 -8.66 -11.62
N LEU A 375 8.39 -8.54 -11.49
CA LEU A 375 8.97 -7.54 -10.62
C LEU A 375 8.71 -6.12 -11.12
N ALA A 376 8.38 -5.23 -10.16
CA ALA A 376 8.19 -3.81 -10.36
C ALA A 376 9.40 -3.01 -9.82
N PRO A 377 9.53 -1.71 -10.11
CA PRO A 377 10.48 -0.85 -9.41
C PRO A 377 10.24 -0.93 -7.89
N GLU A 378 11.32 -1.04 -7.11
CA GLU A 378 11.22 -1.18 -5.63
C GLU A 378 10.45 -0.03 -4.97
N THR A 379 10.50 1.16 -5.57
CA THR A 379 9.75 2.34 -5.11
C THR A 379 8.25 2.26 -5.35
N SER A 380 7.79 1.34 -6.18
CA SER A 380 6.39 1.15 -6.56
C SER A 380 5.70 0.05 -5.74
N CYS A 381 6.48 -0.79 -5.07
CA CYS A 381 6.02 -1.95 -4.32
C CYS A 381 6.14 -1.75 -2.82
N GLU A 382 5.06 -1.97 -2.07
CA GLU A 382 5.04 -1.86 -0.60
C GLU A 382 5.97 -2.88 0.09
N ALA A 383 6.22 -4.03 -0.54
CA ALA A 383 6.98 -5.15 0.03
C ALA A 383 8.32 -5.40 -0.68
N PHE A 384 8.85 -4.44 -1.43
CA PHE A 384 10.15 -4.55 -2.13
C PHE A 384 10.25 -5.81 -3.00
N ASN A 385 9.19 -6.12 -3.74
CA ASN A 385 9.05 -7.32 -4.59
C ASN A 385 9.08 -8.66 -3.84
N SER A 386 8.84 -8.67 -2.53
CA SER A 386 8.68 -9.89 -1.75
C SER A 386 7.25 -10.43 -1.81
N PHE A 387 7.04 -11.70 -1.53
CA PHE A 387 5.72 -12.33 -1.39
C PHE A 387 4.88 -12.36 -2.67
N LEU A 388 5.53 -12.45 -3.82
CA LEU A 388 4.91 -12.60 -5.13
C LEU A 388 4.85 -14.08 -5.53
N ASP A 389 3.78 -14.48 -6.21
CA ASP A 389 3.68 -15.81 -6.80
C ASP A 389 2.80 -15.81 -8.04
N ARG A 390 3.42 -15.91 -9.21
CA ARG A 390 2.73 -15.97 -10.50
C ARG A 390 1.82 -17.20 -10.63
N ALA A 391 2.21 -18.34 -10.05
CA ALA A 391 1.43 -19.55 -10.14
C ALA A 391 0.09 -19.44 -9.39
N LEU A 392 0.01 -18.62 -8.35
CA LEU A 392 -1.25 -18.32 -7.66
C LEU A 392 -2.22 -17.50 -8.52
N LEU A 393 -1.74 -16.78 -9.55
CA LEU A 393 -2.61 -16.11 -10.52
C LEU A 393 -3.06 -17.04 -11.65
N ILE A 394 -2.11 -17.71 -12.32
CA ILE A 394 -2.31 -18.35 -13.62
C ILE A 394 -2.23 -19.88 -13.59
N GLY A 395 -1.90 -20.47 -12.44
CA GLY A 395 -1.59 -21.90 -12.32
C GLY A 395 -0.13 -22.22 -12.63
N ASP A 396 0.22 -23.48 -12.45
CA ASP A 396 1.57 -24.03 -12.66
C ASP A 396 1.72 -24.79 -14.00
N GLY A 397 0.73 -24.67 -14.87
CA GLY A 397 0.67 -25.38 -16.14
C GLY A 397 0.17 -26.82 -16.07
N THR A 398 -0.12 -27.35 -14.88
CA THR A 398 -0.66 -28.72 -14.72
C THR A 398 -2.18 -28.80 -14.92
N GLY A 399 -2.86 -27.66 -14.94
CA GLY A 399 -4.34 -27.61 -15.01
C GLY A 399 -5.02 -28.01 -13.70
N SER A 400 -4.30 -27.96 -12.60
CA SER A 400 -4.81 -28.33 -11.25
C SER A 400 -5.86 -27.35 -10.71
N GLY A 401 -5.99 -26.16 -11.30
CA GLY A 401 -6.81 -25.06 -10.79
C GLY A 401 -6.13 -24.30 -9.66
N LEU A 402 -4.80 -24.37 -9.56
CA LEU A 402 -4.01 -23.63 -8.58
C LEU A 402 -4.18 -22.11 -8.75
N GLY A 403 -4.21 -21.64 -10.00
CA GLY A 403 -4.35 -20.23 -10.33
C GLY A 403 -5.76 -19.71 -10.11
N TYR A 404 -5.88 -18.59 -9.41
CA TYR A 404 -7.19 -17.94 -9.17
C TYR A 404 -7.86 -17.50 -10.48
N PHE A 405 -7.09 -17.10 -11.50
CA PHE A 405 -7.54 -16.67 -12.82
C PHE A 405 -7.30 -17.74 -13.92
N GLU A 406 -6.94 -18.97 -13.56
CA GLU A 406 -6.59 -20.01 -14.53
C GLU A 406 -7.70 -20.31 -15.54
N ASP A 407 -8.97 -20.23 -15.15
CA ASP A 407 -10.12 -20.40 -16.03
C ASP A 407 -10.42 -19.16 -16.91
N MET A 408 -9.81 -18.01 -16.62
CA MET A 408 -9.83 -16.85 -17.51
C MET A 408 -8.96 -17.08 -18.75
N LEU A 409 -7.80 -17.74 -18.59
CA LEU A 409 -6.90 -18.11 -19.67
C LEU A 409 -7.50 -19.13 -20.66
N ARG A 410 -8.45 -19.94 -20.21
CA ARG A 410 -9.08 -21.01 -21.01
C ARG A 410 -10.29 -20.55 -21.83
N ARG A 411 -10.59 -19.27 -21.86
CA ARG A 411 -11.68 -18.70 -22.65
C ARG A 411 -11.19 -18.38 -24.06
N ASP A 412 -11.15 -19.42 -24.93
CA ASP A 412 -11.07 -19.28 -26.39
C ASP A 412 -12.47 -19.14 -26.99
#